data_4b3044b111e1cfd6439fd333a6a2b94a
#
_entry.id   4b3044b111e1cfd6439fd333a6a2b94a
#
_cell.length_a   1.000
_cell.length_b   1.000
_cell.length_c   1.000
_cell.angle_alpha   90.00
_cell.angle_beta   90.00
_cell.angle_gamma   90.00
#
_symmetry.space_group_name_H-M   'P 1'
#
loop_
_entity.id
_entity.type
_entity.pdbx_description
1 polymer ?
#
loop_
_entity_poly.entity_id
_entity_poly.type
_entity_poly.pdbx_seq_one_letter_code
_entity_poly.pdbx_strand_id
1 'polypeptide(L)'
;EILITTSEHASNVLPWFRLSKDIGCIVNFIPLDESLHVTLDNVRKSITPNTKVIALAGITNVVGDIRPIKEITKLAHEHNSFVVVDGAQMVPHLKTDVQDLDIDFLAFSGHKMLGPTGVGVLYGKKELLEELEPINLGGGMNESFDTVDTVYLKGLPTRLEAGTPNIAGVIGLGEAVRYINKIGMDKIHERELHLRDYL
;
A
#
# COMPACT_ATOMS: atom_id res chain seq x y z
N GLU A 1 -17.51 5.60 -1.93
CA GLU A 1 -16.66 6.47 -2.73
C GLU A 1 -15.18 6.22 -2.40
N ILE A 2 -14.31 6.20 -3.43
CA ILE A 2 -12.87 6.01 -3.33
C ILE A 2 -12.19 7.25 -3.91
N LEU A 3 -11.21 7.81 -3.19
CA LEU A 3 -10.40 8.93 -3.66
C LEU A 3 -9.00 8.44 -4.05
N ILE A 4 -8.56 8.80 -5.24
CA ILE A 4 -7.19 8.58 -5.76
C ILE A 4 -6.67 9.90 -6.36
N THR A 5 -5.44 9.91 -6.91
CA THR A 5 -4.94 11.05 -7.69
C THR A 5 -4.68 10.69 -9.14
N THR A 6 -4.52 11.69 -10.00
CA THR A 6 -4.14 11.48 -11.41
C THR A 6 -2.67 11.07 -11.59
N SER A 7 -1.83 11.22 -10.56
CA SER A 7 -0.42 10.85 -10.58
C SER A 7 -0.12 9.48 -9.95
N GLU A 8 -1.17 8.65 -9.76
CA GLU A 8 -0.98 7.27 -9.28
C GLU A 8 -0.39 6.36 -10.36
N HIS A 9 0.39 5.37 -9.94
CA HIS A 9 0.76 4.26 -10.80
C HIS A 9 -0.48 3.42 -11.17
N ALA A 10 -0.50 2.84 -12.36
CA ALA A 10 -1.63 2.02 -12.85
C ALA A 10 -2.06 0.92 -11.86
N SER A 11 -1.12 0.34 -11.09
CA SER A 11 -1.42 -0.66 -10.07
C SER A 11 -2.25 -0.12 -8.91
N ASN A 12 -2.25 1.19 -8.68
CA ASN A 12 -3.10 1.87 -7.68
C ASN A 12 -4.28 2.63 -8.32
N VAL A 13 -4.59 2.38 -9.59
CA VAL A 13 -5.74 2.95 -10.31
C VAL A 13 -6.67 1.84 -10.79
N LEU A 14 -6.12 0.88 -11.56
CA LEU A 14 -6.92 -0.12 -12.26
C LEU A 14 -7.74 -1.03 -11.33
N PRO A 15 -7.26 -1.46 -10.16
CA PRO A 15 -8.08 -2.23 -9.21
C PRO A 15 -9.33 -1.47 -8.77
N TRP A 16 -9.23 -0.15 -8.52
CA TRP A 16 -10.35 0.69 -8.11
C TRP A 16 -11.36 0.87 -9.23
N PHE A 17 -10.90 1.03 -10.47
CA PHE A 17 -11.79 1.07 -11.65
C PHE A 17 -12.49 -0.26 -11.88
N ARG A 18 -11.79 -1.38 -11.62
CA ARG A 18 -12.43 -2.70 -11.69
C ARG A 18 -13.49 -2.83 -10.60
N LEU A 19 -13.18 -2.50 -9.37
CA LEU A 19 -14.12 -2.53 -8.25
C LEU A 19 -15.34 -1.64 -8.52
N SER A 20 -15.13 -0.44 -9.08
CA SER A 20 -16.22 0.46 -9.48
C SER A 20 -17.19 -0.21 -10.44
N LYS A 21 -16.68 -0.98 -11.42
CA LYS A 21 -17.53 -1.73 -12.37
C LYS A 21 -18.26 -2.89 -11.70
N ASP A 22 -17.62 -3.56 -10.75
CA ASP A 22 -18.15 -4.76 -10.14
C ASP A 22 -19.25 -4.48 -9.10
N ILE A 23 -19.09 -3.40 -8.31
CA ILE A 23 -20.02 -3.07 -7.21
C ILE A 23 -20.67 -1.69 -7.31
N GLY A 24 -20.37 -0.91 -8.36
CA GLY A 24 -20.96 0.42 -8.58
C GLY A 24 -20.42 1.52 -7.66
N CYS A 25 -19.29 1.34 -6.98
CA CYS A 25 -18.68 2.40 -6.19
C CYS A 25 -18.10 3.51 -7.09
N ILE A 26 -18.07 4.74 -6.59
CA ILE A 26 -17.58 5.90 -7.33
C ILE A 26 -16.10 6.09 -7.04
N VAL A 27 -15.29 6.27 -8.09
CA VAL A 27 -13.89 6.66 -7.98
C VAL A 27 -13.76 8.12 -8.39
N ASN A 28 -13.31 8.96 -7.47
CA ASN A 28 -13.06 10.38 -7.67
C ASN A 28 -11.57 10.71 -7.54
N PHE A 29 -11.18 11.83 -8.12
CA PHE A 29 -9.79 12.26 -8.14
C PHE A 29 -9.57 13.47 -7.23
N ILE A 30 -8.59 13.38 -6.35
CA ILE A 30 -8.03 14.51 -5.61
C ILE A 30 -7.22 15.34 -6.61
N PRO A 31 -7.51 16.63 -6.80
CA PRO A 31 -6.74 17.48 -7.70
C PRO A 31 -5.33 17.69 -7.15
N LEU A 32 -4.37 17.78 -8.07
CA LEU A 32 -3.00 18.20 -7.77
C LEU A 32 -2.91 19.72 -7.86
N ASP A 33 -1.92 20.31 -7.20
CA ASP A 33 -1.58 21.72 -7.42
C ASP A 33 -0.82 21.94 -8.75
N GLU A 34 -0.45 23.18 -9.05
CA GLU A 34 0.27 23.55 -10.28
C GLU A 34 1.67 22.89 -10.39
N SER A 35 2.24 22.48 -9.25
CA SER A 35 3.52 21.76 -9.17
C SER A 35 3.37 20.24 -9.15
N LEU A 36 2.17 19.72 -9.42
CA LEU A 36 1.80 18.31 -9.41
C LEU A 36 1.89 17.64 -8.03
N HIS A 37 1.80 18.41 -6.95
CA HIS A 37 1.78 17.90 -5.58
C HIS A 37 0.36 17.72 -5.04
N VAL A 38 0.22 16.76 -4.12
CA VAL A 38 -0.97 16.61 -3.29
C VAL A 38 -0.89 17.52 -2.09
N THR A 39 -1.86 18.41 -1.93
CA THR A 39 -1.98 19.28 -0.75
C THR A 39 -3.06 18.78 0.19
N LEU A 40 -2.89 19.00 1.50
CA LEU A 40 -3.93 18.67 2.49
C LEU A 40 -5.24 19.40 2.25
N ASP A 41 -5.18 20.62 1.70
CA ASP A 41 -6.37 21.39 1.35
C ASP A 41 -7.15 20.72 0.22
N ASN A 42 -6.47 20.21 -0.81
CA ASN A 42 -7.10 19.47 -1.89
C ASN A 42 -7.70 18.14 -1.40
N VAL A 43 -7.00 17.42 -0.53
CA VAL A 43 -7.55 16.21 0.12
C VAL A 43 -8.81 16.56 0.90
N ARG A 44 -8.77 17.58 1.76
CA ARG A 44 -9.90 18.01 2.58
C ARG A 44 -11.13 18.39 1.76
N LYS A 45 -10.93 19.12 0.65
CA LYS A 45 -12.00 19.53 -0.27
C LYS A 45 -12.59 18.35 -1.05
N SER A 46 -11.82 17.28 -1.24
CA SER A 46 -12.26 16.10 -1.99
C SER A 46 -13.03 15.10 -1.13
N ILE A 47 -12.82 15.08 0.18
CA ILE A 47 -13.51 14.16 1.09
C ILE A 47 -14.98 14.55 1.19
N THR A 48 -15.86 13.57 1.05
CA THR A 48 -17.31 13.68 1.24
C THR A 48 -17.78 12.72 2.34
N PRO A 49 -19.01 12.84 2.86
CA PRO A 49 -19.56 11.87 3.81
C PRO A 49 -19.61 10.43 3.27
N ASN A 50 -19.51 10.25 1.95
CA ASN A 50 -19.52 8.95 1.28
C ASN A 50 -18.12 8.37 1.03
N THR A 51 -17.07 9.14 1.27
CA THR A 51 -15.68 8.68 1.11
C THR A 51 -15.39 7.56 2.11
N LYS A 52 -14.96 6.40 1.61
CA LYS A 52 -14.62 5.23 2.42
C LYS A 52 -13.14 4.86 2.32
N VAL A 53 -12.51 5.16 1.20
CA VAL A 53 -11.10 4.84 0.95
C VAL A 53 -10.41 6.04 0.31
N ILE A 54 -9.21 6.35 0.79
CA ILE A 54 -8.26 7.25 0.14
C ILE A 54 -7.03 6.40 -0.21
N ALA A 55 -6.78 6.20 -1.51
CA ALA A 55 -5.68 5.37 -1.98
C ALA A 55 -4.63 6.21 -2.70
N LEU A 56 -3.42 6.27 -2.13
CA LEU A 56 -2.36 7.16 -2.59
C LEU A 56 -1.00 6.47 -2.60
N ALA A 57 -0.16 6.80 -3.58
CA ALA A 57 1.27 6.51 -3.48
C ALA A 57 1.90 7.36 -2.36
N GLY A 58 2.78 6.79 -1.55
CA GLY A 58 3.56 7.56 -0.58
C GLY A 58 4.61 8.44 -1.26
N ILE A 59 5.22 7.92 -2.34
CA ILE A 59 6.04 8.65 -3.31
C ILE A 59 5.59 8.27 -4.70
N THR A 60 5.40 9.24 -5.59
CA THR A 60 5.01 8.97 -6.98
C THR A 60 6.20 8.50 -7.80
N ASN A 61 5.96 7.57 -8.73
CA ASN A 61 7.03 6.93 -9.52
C ASN A 61 7.58 7.80 -10.66
N VAL A 62 6.87 8.83 -11.10
CA VAL A 62 7.28 9.68 -12.22
C VAL A 62 7.81 11.03 -11.74
N VAL A 63 7.05 11.71 -10.91
CA VAL A 63 7.37 13.07 -10.44
C VAL A 63 8.24 13.04 -9.18
N GLY A 64 8.17 11.95 -8.40
CA GLY A 64 8.89 11.85 -7.13
C GLY A 64 8.26 12.68 -6.01
N ASP A 65 6.98 13.04 -6.14
CA ASP A 65 6.24 13.77 -5.09
C ASP A 65 6.16 12.92 -3.81
N ILE A 66 6.71 13.45 -2.72
CA ILE A 66 6.64 12.86 -1.37
C ILE A 66 5.42 13.43 -0.68
N ARG A 67 4.44 12.57 -0.42
CA ARG A 67 3.16 12.99 0.12
C ARG A 67 3.13 12.99 1.64
N PRO A 68 2.39 13.92 2.26
CA PRO A 68 2.24 14.03 3.71
C PRO A 68 1.26 12.95 4.23
N ILE A 69 1.67 11.67 4.15
CA ILE A 69 0.81 10.51 4.43
C ILE A 69 0.25 10.56 5.86
N LYS A 70 1.06 10.93 6.86
CA LYS A 70 0.61 11.01 8.26
C LYS A 70 -0.56 11.98 8.44
N GLU A 71 -0.45 13.16 7.85
CA GLU A 71 -1.48 14.20 7.93
C GLU A 71 -2.72 13.82 7.11
N ILE A 72 -2.53 13.17 5.96
CA ILE A 72 -3.62 12.65 5.14
C ILE A 72 -4.36 11.55 5.89
N THR A 73 -3.64 10.63 6.53
CA THR A 73 -4.24 9.54 7.33
C THR A 73 -5.06 10.10 8.47
N LYS A 74 -4.51 11.05 9.23
CA LYS A 74 -5.25 11.71 10.29
C LYS A 74 -6.55 12.34 9.78
N LEU A 75 -6.47 13.08 8.68
CA LEU A 75 -7.63 13.72 8.06
C LEU A 75 -8.67 12.68 7.58
N ALA A 76 -8.22 11.58 6.98
CA ALA A 76 -9.10 10.49 6.53
C ALA A 76 -9.85 9.85 7.71
N HIS A 77 -9.15 9.57 8.81
CA HIS A 77 -9.75 8.98 10.01
C HIS A 77 -10.76 9.91 10.69
N GLU A 78 -10.56 11.23 10.66
CA GLU A 78 -11.55 12.22 11.13
C GLU A 78 -12.88 12.12 10.35
N HIS A 79 -12.84 11.55 9.14
CA HIS A 79 -13.98 11.33 8.25
C HIS A 79 -14.41 9.86 8.13
N ASN A 80 -13.92 8.96 9.01
CA ASN A 80 -14.19 7.52 8.98
C ASN A 80 -13.85 6.86 7.62
N SER A 81 -12.74 7.29 7.01
CA SER A 81 -12.20 6.74 5.76
C SER A 81 -10.90 5.98 6.02
N PHE A 82 -10.69 4.87 5.32
CA PHE A 82 -9.45 4.10 5.35
C PHE A 82 -8.41 4.69 4.40
N VAL A 83 -7.13 4.52 4.76
CA VAL A 83 -6.00 4.94 3.92
C VAL A 83 -5.23 3.71 3.43
N VAL A 84 -5.14 3.59 2.11
CA VAL A 84 -4.37 2.56 1.41
C VAL A 84 -3.17 3.23 0.75
N VAL A 85 -1.97 2.87 1.18
CA VAL A 85 -0.73 3.48 0.68
C VAL A 85 -0.05 2.54 -0.31
N ASP A 86 0.15 3.00 -1.54
CA ASP A 86 1.13 2.41 -2.45
C ASP A 86 2.53 2.86 -2.00
N GLY A 87 3.22 1.95 -1.30
CA GLY A 87 4.56 2.15 -0.78
C GLY A 87 5.67 1.73 -1.73
N ALA A 88 5.35 1.40 -2.98
CA ALA A 88 6.31 0.84 -3.93
C ALA A 88 7.56 1.70 -4.13
N GLN A 89 7.42 3.02 -4.08
CA GLN A 89 8.56 3.96 -4.09
C GLN A 89 8.88 4.51 -2.69
N MET A 90 7.94 4.54 -1.77
CA MET A 90 8.19 5.09 -0.43
C MET A 90 9.10 4.20 0.41
N VAL A 91 8.78 2.90 0.51
CA VAL A 91 9.50 1.95 1.37
C VAL A 91 10.99 1.79 1.01
N PRO A 92 11.40 1.76 -0.27
CA PRO A 92 12.81 1.70 -0.65
C PRO A 92 13.62 2.96 -0.33
N HIS A 93 12.98 4.14 -0.28
CA HIS A 93 13.66 5.44 -0.27
C HIS A 93 13.49 6.23 1.03
N LEU A 94 12.46 5.92 1.83
CA LEU A 94 12.18 6.62 3.09
C LEU A 94 12.02 5.64 4.25
N LYS A 95 12.47 6.06 5.42
CA LYS A 95 12.13 5.35 6.66
C LYS A 95 10.61 5.36 6.83
N THR A 96 10.02 4.17 6.80
CA THR A 96 8.58 3.98 6.89
C THR A 96 8.23 3.28 8.18
N ASP A 97 7.53 3.98 9.07
CA ASP A 97 6.97 3.45 10.31
C ASP A 97 5.45 3.46 10.19
N VAL A 98 4.85 2.29 10.00
CA VAL A 98 3.42 2.14 9.77
C VAL A 98 2.57 2.53 10.98
N GLN A 99 3.12 2.42 12.20
CA GLN A 99 2.43 2.81 13.43
C GLN A 99 2.46 4.32 13.62
N ASP A 100 3.61 4.96 13.38
CA ASP A 100 3.72 6.44 13.42
C ASP A 100 2.86 7.12 12.36
N LEU A 101 2.79 6.53 11.16
CA LEU A 101 1.96 7.02 10.05
C LEU A 101 0.47 6.69 10.24
N ASP A 102 0.14 5.76 11.12
CA ASP A 102 -1.22 5.25 11.44
C ASP A 102 -2.00 4.75 10.20
N ILE A 103 -1.29 4.33 9.15
CA ILE A 103 -1.90 3.87 7.90
C ILE A 103 -2.63 2.54 8.09
N ASP A 104 -3.72 2.36 7.36
CA ASP A 104 -4.56 1.17 7.47
C ASP A 104 -4.01 0.01 6.65
N PHE A 105 -3.57 0.30 5.40
CA PHE A 105 -2.93 -0.67 4.51
C PHE A 105 -1.74 -0.07 3.79
N LEU A 106 -0.67 -0.87 3.63
CA LEU A 106 0.53 -0.52 2.85
C LEU A 106 0.90 -1.70 1.95
N ALA A 107 1.07 -1.44 0.65
CA ALA A 107 1.57 -2.45 -0.29
C ALA A 107 2.89 -2.00 -0.91
N PHE A 108 3.86 -2.91 -1.04
CA PHE A 108 5.11 -2.63 -1.72
C PHE A 108 5.74 -3.86 -2.37
N SER A 109 6.67 -3.64 -3.29
CA SER A 109 7.32 -4.68 -4.10
C SER A 109 8.77 -4.90 -3.69
N GLY A 110 9.16 -6.16 -3.48
CA GLY A 110 10.51 -6.51 -3.08
C GLY A 110 11.60 -6.09 -4.07
N HIS A 111 11.33 -6.21 -5.38
CA HIS A 111 12.32 -5.88 -6.42
C HIS A 111 12.70 -4.40 -6.48
N LYS A 112 11.91 -3.50 -5.89
CA LYS A 112 12.22 -2.06 -5.81
C LYS A 112 13.06 -1.68 -4.60
N MET A 113 13.22 -2.62 -3.65
CA MET A 113 14.05 -2.44 -2.45
C MET A 113 15.18 -3.48 -2.37
N LEU A 114 15.89 -3.70 -3.49
CA LEU A 114 17.02 -4.64 -3.64
C LEU A 114 16.67 -6.11 -3.43
N GLY A 115 15.39 -6.43 -3.29
CA GLY A 115 14.88 -7.78 -3.15
C GLY A 115 14.63 -8.48 -4.49
N PRO A 116 14.26 -9.76 -4.47
CA PRO A 116 13.93 -10.52 -5.68
C PRO A 116 12.64 -10.05 -6.34
N THR A 117 12.49 -10.36 -7.63
CA THR A 117 11.20 -10.27 -8.33
C THR A 117 10.21 -11.32 -7.83
N GLY A 118 8.90 -11.10 -8.04
CA GLY A 118 7.86 -12.07 -7.70
C GLY A 118 7.56 -12.17 -6.19
N VAL A 119 8.00 -11.19 -5.39
CA VAL A 119 7.67 -11.07 -3.96
C VAL A 119 7.31 -9.62 -3.63
N GLY A 120 6.30 -9.46 -2.81
CA GLY A 120 5.86 -8.19 -2.27
C GLY A 120 5.22 -8.39 -0.91
N VAL A 121 4.84 -7.30 -0.26
CA VAL A 121 4.25 -7.31 1.07
C VAL A 121 2.98 -6.47 1.06
N LEU A 122 1.95 -6.98 1.70
CA LEU A 122 0.79 -6.22 2.16
C LEU A 122 0.86 -6.15 3.68
N TYR A 123 1.00 -4.96 4.21
CA TYR A 123 0.73 -4.66 5.61
C TYR A 123 -0.71 -4.20 5.75
N GLY A 124 -1.35 -4.55 6.85
CA GLY A 124 -2.63 -3.98 7.27
C GLY A 124 -2.76 -4.02 8.79
N LYS A 125 -3.56 -3.12 9.35
CA LYS A 125 -3.97 -3.21 10.75
C LYS A 125 -4.65 -4.57 10.96
N LYS A 126 -4.31 -5.25 12.06
CA LYS A 126 -4.74 -6.64 12.29
C LYS A 126 -6.25 -6.81 12.21
N GLU A 127 -6.99 -5.93 12.86
CA GLU A 127 -8.44 -5.92 12.88
C GLU A 127 -9.06 -5.78 11.48
N LEU A 128 -8.42 -5.01 10.60
CA LEU A 128 -8.87 -4.83 9.21
C LEU A 128 -8.52 -6.05 8.35
N LEU A 129 -7.33 -6.64 8.55
CA LEU A 129 -6.96 -7.88 7.84
C LEU A 129 -7.86 -9.06 8.23
N GLU A 130 -8.36 -9.10 9.46
CA GLU A 130 -9.29 -10.14 9.93
C GLU A 130 -10.66 -10.06 9.23
N GLU A 131 -11.06 -8.87 8.78
CA GLU A 131 -12.31 -8.65 8.04
C GLU A 131 -12.17 -8.91 6.53
N LEU A 132 -10.93 -9.02 5.99
CA LEU A 132 -10.75 -9.25 4.57
C LEU A 132 -11.09 -10.69 4.18
N GLU A 133 -11.84 -10.82 3.10
CA GLU A 133 -11.97 -12.09 2.40
C GLU A 133 -10.81 -12.31 1.43
N PRO A 134 -10.23 -13.52 1.36
CA PRO A 134 -9.13 -13.80 0.45
C PRO A 134 -9.60 -13.71 -1.01
N ILE A 135 -8.84 -12.98 -1.84
CA ILE A 135 -9.10 -12.87 -3.28
C ILE A 135 -8.77 -14.17 -4.00
N ASN A 136 -7.70 -14.85 -3.57
CA ASN A 136 -7.29 -16.13 -4.12
C ASN A 136 -7.52 -17.23 -3.10
N LEU A 137 -8.01 -18.38 -3.57
CA LEU A 137 -8.20 -19.57 -2.74
C LEU A 137 -7.22 -20.67 -3.20
N GLY A 138 -6.61 -21.36 -2.24
CA GLY A 138 -5.66 -22.44 -2.54
C GLY A 138 -5.23 -23.24 -1.33
N GLY A 139 -4.33 -24.19 -1.54
CA GLY A 139 -3.82 -25.04 -0.48
C GLY A 139 -3.07 -24.27 0.59
N GLY A 140 -3.07 -24.80 1.81
CA GLY A 140 -2.31 -24.24 2.95
C GLY A 140 -3.04 -23.19 3.78
N MET A 141 -4.02 -22.48 3.22
CA MET A 141 -4.75 -21.41 3.89
C MET A 141 -5.95 -21.88 4.73
N ASN A 142 -6.41 -23.12 4.55
CA ASN A 142 -7.53 -23.72 5.28
C ASN A 142 -7.06 -24.60 6.45
N GLU A 143 -7.86 -24.64 7.52
CA GLU A 143 -7.74 -25.66 8.58
C GLU A 143 -8.45 -26.93 8.16
N SER A 144 -9.70 -26.80 7.70
CA SER A 144 -10.54 -27.90 7.24
C SER A 144 -11.54 -27.41 6.21
N PHE A 145 -12.15 -28.35 5.52
CA PHE A 145 -13.33 -28.14 4.69
C PHE A 145 -14.17 -29.38 4.72
N ASP A 146 -15.48 -29.27 4.53
CA ASP A 146 -16.36 -30.39 4.36
C ASP A 146 -16.62 -30.70 2.87
N THR A 147 -17.40 -31.71 2.62
CA THR A 147 -17.74 -32.15 1.25
C THR A 147 -18.94 -31.40 0.65
N VAL A 148 -19.50 -30.42 1.36
CA VAL A 148 -20.67 -29.66 0.90
C VAL A 148 -20.21 -28.33 0.34
N ASP A 149 -19.78 -27.37 1.19
CA ASP A 149 -19.32 -26.02 0.77
C ASP A 149 -18.64 -25.24 1.89
N THR A 150 -18.50 -25.81 3.07
CA THR A 150 -17.96 -25.08 4.24
C THR A 150 -16.46 -25.17 4.29
N VAL A 151 -15.80 -24.02 4.35
CA VAL A 151 -14.35 -23.87 4.49
C VAL A 151 -14.04 -23.10 5.76
N TYR A 152 -13.17 -23.67 6.60
CA TYR A 152 -12.61 -22.98 7.77
C TYR A 152 -11.19 -22.55 7.44
N LEU A 153 -11.00 -21.22 7.36
CA LEU A 153 -9.70 -20.64 7.08
C LEU A 153 -8.84 -20.58 8.34
N LYS A 154 -7.52 -20.67 8.16
CA LYS A 154 -6.54 -20.44 9.23
C LYS A 154 -6.55 -18.98 9.66
N GLY A 155 -5.86 -18.69 10.77
CA GLY A 155 -5.61 -17.31 11.20
C GLY A 155 -4.68 -16.55 10.26
N LEU A 156 -4.55 -15.25 10.53
CA LEU A 156 -3.58 -14.39 9.84
C LEU A 156 -2.13 -14.83 10.13
N PRO A 157 -1.22 -14.66 9.17
CA PRO A 157 -1.42 -14.14 7.80
C PRO A 157 -1.90 -15.21 6.82
N THR A 158 -1.85 -16.48 7.19
CA THR A 158 -1.99 -17.65 6.31
C THR A 158 -3.33 -17.69 5.55
N ARG A 159 -4.42 -17.19 6.15
CA ARG A 159 -5.72 -17.12 5.48
C ARG A 159 -5.74 -16.25 4.22
N LEU A 160 -4.79 -15.34 4.06
CA LEU A 160 -4.69 -14.44 2.92
C LEU A 160 -3.61 -14.87 1.90
N GLU A 161 -2.92 -16.01 2.17
CA GLU A 161 -1.81 -16.52 1.35
C GLU A 161 -2.20 -17.86 0.72
N ALA A 162 -2.62 -17.85 -0.54
CA ALA A 162 -3.09 -19.02 -1.25
C ALA A 162 -1.92 -19.82 -1.88
N GLY A 163 -1.84 -21.12 -1.54
CA GLY A 163 -0.85 -22.03 -2.09
C GLY A 163 0.55 -21.91 -1.44
N THR A 164 1.52 -22.61 -2.00
CA THR A 164 2.90 -22.57 -1.54
C THR A 164 3.50 -21.20 -1.83
N PRO A 165 3.98 -20.44 -0.81
CA PRO A 165 4.55 -19.11 -1.02
C PRO A 165 5.87 -19.17 -1.78
N ASN A 166 6.31 -18.05 -2.34
CA ASN A 166 7.63 -17.89 -2.95
C ASN A 166 8.72 -17.87 -1.85
N ILE A 167 9.05 -19.05 -1.30
CA ILE A 167 9.94 -19.21 -0.15
C ILE A 167 11.31 -18.57 -0.42
N ALA A 168 11.93 -18.84 -1.57
CA ALA A 168 13.22 -18.28 -1.94
C ALA A 168 13.16 -16.75 -2.06
N GLY A 169 12.10 -16.21 -2.65
CA GLY A 169 11.89 -14.77 -2.76
C GLY A 169 11.71 -14.09 -1.41
N VAL A 170 10.97 -14.71 -0.48
CA VAL A 170 10.78 -14.16 0.87
C VAL A 170 12.08 -14.14 1.67
N ILE A 171 12.88 -15.22 1.59
CA ILE A 171 14.21 -15.28 2.23
C ILE A 171 15.13 -14.20 1.64
N GLY A 172 15.14 -14.06 0.31
CA GLY A 172 15.92 -13.03 -0.39
C GLY A 172 15.49 -11.60 -0.03
N LEU A 173 14.18 -11.36 0.10
CA LEU A 173 13.65 -10.06 0.56
C LEU A 173 14.11 -9.78 2.01
N GLY A 174 14.07 -10.78 2.89
CA GLY A 174 14.60 -10.65 4.26
C GLY A 174 16.07 -10.25 4.30
N GLU A 175 16.89 -10.77 3.37
CA GLU A 175 18.30 -10.37 3.26
C GLU A 175 18.46 -8.94 2.72
N ALA A 176 17.65 -8.55 1.75
CA ALA A 176 17.62 -7.17 1.25
C ALA A 176 17.27 -6.17 2.38
N VAL A 177 16.29 -6.49 3.23
CA VAL A 177 15.94 -5.68 4.41
C VAL A 177 17.13 -5.57 5.38
N ARG A 178 17.82 -6.68 5.66
CA ARG A 178 19.02 -6.64 6.51
C ARG A 178 20.13 -5.78 5.91
N TYR A 179 20.35 -5.88 4.60
CA TYR A 179 21.33 -5.06 3.89
C TYR A 179 21.01 -3.56 3.95
N ILE A 180 19.78 -3.19 3.67
CA ILE A 180 19.29 -1.81 3.76
C ILE A 180 19.46 -1.26 5.19
N ASN A 181 19.06 -2.02 6.20
CA ASN A 181 19.19 -1.63 7.60
C ASN A 181 20.65 -1.45 8.03
N LYS A 182 21.57 -2.24 7.46
CA LYS A 182 23.02 -2.08 7.72
C LYS A 182 23.58 -0.77 7.16
N ILE A 183 23.07 -0.31 6.01
CA ILE A 183 23.43 0.99 5.43
C ILE A 183 22.76 2.12 6.24
N GLY A 184 21.48 1.95 6.55
CA GLY A 184 20.61 2.94 7.20
C GLY A 184 19.82 3.76 6.19
N MET A 185 18.50 3.83 6.37
CA MET A 185 17.57 4.53 5.47
C MET A 185 17.90 6.02 5.34
N ASP A 186 18.29 6.67 6.43
CA ASP A 186 18.65 8.09 6.42
C ASP A 186 19.83 8.37 5.47
N LYS A 187 20.85 7.50 5.50
CA LYS A 187 22.02 7.62 4.60
C LYS A 187 21.66 7.38 3.14
N ILE A 188 20.73 6.45 2.88
CA ILE A 188 20.23 6.19 1.53
C ILE A 188 19.56 7.46 1.02
N HIS A 189 18.63 8.00 1.79
CA HIS A 189 17.90 9.21 1.43
C HIS A 189 18.81 10.42 1.22
N GLU A 190 19.76 10.67 2.12
CA GLU A 190 20.77 11.72 1.97
C GLU A 190 21.57 11.57 0.68
N ARG A 191 21.97 10.33 0.33
CA ARG A 191 22.70 10.05 -0.91
C ARG A 191 21.84 10.35 -2.15
N GLU A 192 20.58 10.01 -2.13
CA GLU A 192 19.63 10.26 -3.22
C GLU A 192 19.40 11.76 -3.42
N LEU A 193 19.21 12.51 -2.34
CA LEU A 193 19.12 13.98 -2.38
C LEU A 193 20.39 14.61 -2.99
N HIS A 194 21.57 14.15 -2.57
CA HIS A 194 22.83 14.62 -3.14
C HIS A 194 22.94 14.33 -4.64
N LEU A 195 22.50 13.15 -5.09
CA LEU A 195 22.52 12.80 -6.52
C LEU A 195 21.51 13.62 -7.32
N ARG A 196 20.33 13.86 -6.78
CA ARG A 196 19.32 14.75 -7.38
C ARG A 196 19.86 16.16 -7.59
N ASP A 197 20.52 16.69 -6.57
CA ASP A 197 21.04 18.08 -6.61
C ASP A 197 22.27 18.20 -7.53
N TYR A 198 22.96 17.09 -7.84
CA TYR A 198 24.08 17.03 -8.76
C TYR A 198 23.65 16.97 -10.24
N LEU A 199 22.47 16.40 -10.54
CA LEU A 199 21.92 16.23 -11.90
C LEU A 199 21.18 17.47 -12.38
#